data_d15540e3291fb45474d3bdbdc6406f6e
#
_entry.id   d15540e3291fb45474d3bdbdc6406f6e
#
_cell.length_a   1.000
_cell.length_b   1.000
_cell.length_c   1.000
_cell.angle_alpha   90.00
_cell.angle_beta   90.00
_cell.angle_gamma   90.00
#
_symmetry.space_group_name_H-M   'P 1'
#
loop_
_entity.id
_entity.type
_entity.pdbx_description
1 polymer ?
#
loop_
_entity_poly.entity_id
_entity_poly.type
_entity_poly.pdbx_seq_one_letter_code
_entity_poly.pdbx_strand_id
1 'polypeptide(L)'
;VPADLWQESSQIATVRRVLGESDVLVDDSIGHLRRVRKLNGIAVKVGNVIEYNDTQGVLSILSERPIKSSFLGDDTENVESEYLIDEAGAGPTFKDFGGYPHVVARAKELIETQLARWEQLEKIGARPIKGVLFAGHPGTGKTHLARIIASESNAQFYAISGPEIISKWLGDTEGKLRKIFDAAANSDNGRAIIFFDEIDSIAEKRSSDSHEASKRLVAQLLTLMDGFDNKGKNVIVIAATNRVDTLEPALTRPGRFDWEIEFGLPTRSDRYDILKVAGKHLKIAPDLPLEDVADLTEGWSAAELTFIWTEAALLAVGDSRKEVAAEDFVQAFERISLRPRRSIVAEVAV
;
A
#
# COMPACT_ATOMS: atom_id res chain seq x y z
N VAL A 1 1.58 -35.37 47.16
CA VAL A 1 2.32 -34.25 46.62
C VAL A 1 1.89 -33.02 47.40
N PRO A 2 2.82 -32.28 48.06
CA PRO A 2 2.48 -31.08 48.80
C PRO A 2 1.82 -30.05 47.90
N ALA A 3 0.82 -29.32 48.46
CA ALA A 3 0.03 -28.32 47.72
C ALA A 3 0.87 -27.12 47.19
N ASP A 4 2.05 -26.94 47.73
CA ASP A 4 2.98 -25.82 47.42
C ASP A 4 3.75 -25.99 46.09
N LEU A 5 3.56 -27.11 45.39
CA LEU A 5 4.16 -27.40 44.09
C LEU A 5 3.22 -27.16 42.89
N TRP A 6 1.98 -26.74 43.14
CA TRP A 6 1.03 -26.33 42.12
C TRP A 6 1.30 -24.85 41.79
N GLN A 7 2.31 -24.56 40.99
CA GLN A 7 2.38 -23.27 40.33
C GLN A 7 1.18 -23.14 39.39
N GLU A 8 0.27 -22.23 39.72
CA GLU A 8 -0.83 -21.84 38.81
C GLU A 8 -0.19 -21.38 37.50
N SER A 9 -0.40 -22.13 36.44
CA SER A 9 0.14 -21.79 35.13
C SER A 9 -0.56 -20.54 34.61
N SER A 10 0.20 -19.49 34.35
CA SER A 10 -0.31 -18.35 33.63
C SER A 10 -0.53 -18.70 32.16
N GLN A 11 -1.56 -18.11 31.55
CA GLN A 11 -1.95 -18.30 30.18
C GLN A 11 -1.84 -16.96 29.44
N ILE A 12 -1.58 -17.04 28.14
CA ILE A 12 -1.51 -15.86 27.26
C ILE A 12 -2.76 -15.83 26.38
N ALA A 13 -3.40 -14.68 26.28
CA ALA A 13 -4.59 -14.50 25.45
C ALA A 13 -4.65 -13.09 24.86
N THR A 14 -5.42 -12.94 23.76
CA THR A 14 -5.68 -11.65 23.13
C THR A 14 -7.04 -11.12 23.56
N VAL A 15 -7.12 -9.86 23.94
CA VAL A 15 -8.37 -9.20 24.33
C VAL A 15 -9.22 -8.90 23.11
N ARG A 16 -10.40 -9.53 23.03
CA ARG A 16 -11.38 -9.32 21.95
C ARG A 16 -12.42 -8.26 22.28
N ARG A 17 -12.77 -8.11 23.55
CA ARG A 17 -13.75 -7.11 23.99
C ARG A 17 -13.55 -6.75 25.45
N VAL A 18 -13.71 -5.47 25.78
CA VAL A 18 -13.76 -5.01 27.18
C VAL A 18 -15.22 -5.02 27.62
N LEU A 19 -15.52 -5.76 28.69
CA LEU A 19 -16.87 -5.95 29.25
C LEU A 19 -17.01 -5.12 30.53
N GLY A 20 -17.32 -3.82 30.36
CA GLY A 20 -17.44 -2.90 31.52
C GLY A 20 -16.10 -2.60 32.19
N GLU A 21 -16.16 -2.26 33.50
CA GLU A 21 -14.97 -1.86 34.27
C GLU A 21 -14.17 -3.05 34.82
N SER A 22 -14.81 -4.21 35.01
CA SER A 22 -14.25 -5.33 35.76
C SER A 22 -13.82 -6.55 34.95
N ASP A 23 -14.26 -6.69 33.71
CA ASP A 23 -14.07 -7.90 32.95
C ASP A 23 -13.62 -7.63 31.51
N VAL A 24 -12.91 -8.61 30.93
CA VAL A 24 -12.54 -8.65 29.52
C VAL A 24 -12.90 -10.01 28.91
N LEU A 25 -13.29 -10.00 27.64
CA LEU A 25 -13.42 -11.22 26.84
C LEU A 25 -12.09 -11.43 26.11
N VAL A 26 -11.47 -12.56 26.34
CA VAL A 26 -10.18 -12.91 25.75
C VAL A 26 -10.30 -14.16 24.90
N ASP A 27 -9.44 -14.25 23.93
CA ASP A 27 -9.27 -15.39 23.03
C ASP A 27 -7.96 -16.07 23.41
N ASP A 28 -8.06 -17.31 23.93
CA ASP A 28 -6.86 -18.06 24.32
C ASP A 28 -6.12 -18.61 23.09
N SER A 29 -4.93 -19.15 23.30
CA SER A 29 -4.07 -19.70 22.23
C SER A 29 -4.70 -20.92 21.49
N ILE A 30 -5.86 -21.39 21.92
CA ILE A 30 -6.59 -22.54 21.35
C ILE A 30 -7.89 -22.06 20.66
N GLY A 31 -8.17 -20.76 20.63
CA GLY A 31 -9.36 -20.19 19.97
C GLY A 31 -10.64 -20.20 20.84
N HIS A 32 -10.53 -20.42 22.14
CA HIS A 32 -11.70 -20.35 23.02
C HIS A 32 -11.87 -18.96 23.62
N LEU A 33 -13.09 -18.43 23.51
CA LEU A 33 -13.46 -17.18 24.14
C LEU A 33 -13.71 -17.39 25.65
N ARG A 34 -12.93 -16.72 26.49
CA ARG A 34 -13.05 -16.75 27.94
C ARG A 34 -13.29 -15.37 28.53
N ARG A 35 -14.08 -15.32 29.57
CA ARG A 35 -14.28 -14.10 30.37
C ARG A 35 -13.27 -14.10 31.50
N VAL A 36 -12.42 -13.09 31.53
CA VAL A 36 -11.35 -12.94 32.51
C VAL A 36 -11.57 -11.65 33.31
N ARG A 37 -11.33 -11.71 34.60
CA ARG A 37 -11.46 -10.55 35.50
C ARG A 37 -10.28 -9.58 35.28
N LYS A 38 -10.57 -8.29 35.28
CA LYS A 38 -9.59 -7.23 35.16
C LYS A 38 -9.15 -6.79 36.57
N LEU A 39 -7.85 -6.81 36.84
CA LEU A 39 -7.32 -6.27 38.09
C LEU A 39 -7.41 -4.74 38.08
N ASN A 40 -7.76 -4.17 39.25
CA ASN A 40 -7.80 -2.73 39.43
C ASN A 40 -6.42 -2.10 39.15
N GLY A 41 -6.39 -1.15 38.20
CA GLY A 41 -5.17 -0.42 37.83
C GLY A 41 -4.58 -0.81 36.47
N ILE A 42 -5.02 -1.89 35.79
CA ILE A 42 -4.53 -2.27 34.47
C ILE A 42 -5.52 -1.76 33.41
N ALA A 43 -5.06 -0.80 32.58
CA ALA A 43 -5.85 -0.25 31.48
C ALA A 43 -5.77 -1.16 30.25
N VAL A 44 -6.63 -2.17 30.19
CA VAL A 44 -6.67 -3.13 29.10
C VAL A 44 -7.53 -2.60 27.95
N LYS A 45 -7.00 -2.70 26.72
CA LYS A 45 -7.69 -2.31 25.47
C LYS A 45 -7.92 -3.53 24.57
N VAL A 46 -8.87 -3.43 23.68
CA VAL A 46 -9.07 -4.43 22.61
C VAL A 46 -7.79 -4.53 21.78
N GLY A 47 -7.36 -5.77 21.48
CA GLY A 47 -6.12 -6.04 20.77
C GLY A 47 -4.89 -6.22 21.67
N ASN A 48 -4.94 -5.90 22.97
CA ASN A 48 -3.83 -6.20 23.87
C ASN A 48 -3.64 -7.71 24.01
N VAL A 49 -2.38 -8.14 24.06
CA VAL A 49 -2.00 -9.49 24.48
C VAL A 49 -1.68 -9.45 25.96
N ILE A 50 -2.38 -10.27 26.72
CA ILE A 50 -2.32 -10.28 28.17
C ILE A 50 -1.87 -11.66 28.69
N GLU A 51 -1.20 -11.62 29.82
CA GLU A 51 -0.99 -12.78 30.67
C GLU A 51 -2.08 -12.81 31.74
N TYR A 52 -2.72 -13.94 31.92
CA TYR A 52 -3.79 -14.10 32.91
C TYR A 52 -3.75 -15.48 33.56
N ASN A 53 -4.36 -15.61 34.71
CA ASN A 53 -4.73 -16.90 35.31
C ASN A 53 -6.19 -16.90 35.72
N ASP A 54 -6.73 -18.10 35.94
CA ASP A 54 -8.17 -18.26 36.26
C ASP A 54 -8.55 -17.74 37.65
N THR A 55 -7.59 -17.61 38.55
CA THR A 55 -7.84 -17.17 39.97
C THR A 55 -7.68 -15.68 40.15
N GLN A 56 -6.64 -15.08 39.59
CA GLN A 56 -6.29 -13.67 39.78
C GLN A 56 -6.78 -12.76 38.66
N GLY A 57 -7.07 -13.32 37.50
CA GLY A 57 -7.46 -12.56 36.33
C GLY A 57 -6.26 -12.06 35.52
N VAL A 58 -6.34 -10.87 34.90
CA VAL A 58 -5.28 -10.27 34.11
C VAL A 58 -4.10 -9.90 34.98
N LEU A 59 -2.95 -10.51 34.72
CA LEU A 59 -1.71 -10.29 35.49
C LEU A 59 -0.88 -9.14 34.90
N SER A 60 -0.69 -9.15 33.59
CA SER A 60 0.12 -8.16 32.89
C SER A 60 -0.32 -7.97 31.44
N ILE A 61 0.06 -6.84 30.84
CA ILE A 61 -0.05 -6.61 29.40
C ILE A 61 1.31 -6.91 28.78
N LEU A 62 1.38 -7.98 27.98
CA LEU A 62 2.61 -8.41 27.31
C LEU A 62 2.88 -7.61 26.01
N SER A 63 1.81 -7.20 25.33
CA SER A 63 1.91 -6.39 24.12
C SER A 63 0.67 -5.52 23.94
N GLU A 64 0.85 -4.29 23.47
CA GLU A 64 -0.26 -3.39 23.10
C GLU A 64 -0.91 -3.78 21.77
N ARG A 65 -0.24 -4.60 20.96
CA ARG A 65 -0.73 -5.13 19.67
C ARG A 65 -0.76 -6.66 19.72
N PRO A 66 -1.65 -7.31 18.96
CA PRO A 66 -1.70 -8.76 18.88
C PRO A 66 -0.34 -9.32 18.42
N ILE A 67 0.19 -10.28 19.17
CA ILE A 67 1.37 -11.05 18.78
C ILE A 67 0.88 -12.12 17.81
N LYS A 68 1.35 -12.11 16.56
CA LYS A 68 1.02 -13.14 15.58
C LYS A 68 1.58 -14.49 16.07
N SER A 69 0.70 -15.41 16.47
CA SER A 69 1.10 -16.78 16.77
C SER A 69 1.09 -17.59 15.46
N SER A 70 2.26 -17.88 14.92
CA SER A 70 2.44 -18.63 13.67
C SER A 70 2.41 -20.15 13.84
N PHE A 71 1.85 -20.70 14.92
CA PHE A 71 2.02 -22.11 15.26
C PHE A 71 0.79 -23.00 15.23
N LEU A 72 -0.41 -22.48 15.04
CA LEU A 72 -1.60 -23.32 14.87
C LEU A 72 -2.42 -22.72 13.73
N GLY A 73 -2.56 -23.49 12.66
CA GLY A 73 -3.30 -23.12 11.47
C GLY A 73 -4.77 -22.85 11.79
N ASP A 74 -5.05 -21.58 12.04
CA ASP A 74 -6.37 -21.02 11.87
C ASP A 74 -6.30 -20.15 10.61
N ASP A 75 -6.83 -20.67 9.51
CA ASP A 75 -6.92 -20.02 8.19
C ASP A 75 -7.82 -18.77 8.17
N THR A 76 -8.11 -18.21 9.32
CA THR A 76 -8.61 -16.85 9.48
C THR A 76 -7.44 -15.90 9.73
N GLU A 77 -6.34 -16.02 8.94
CA GLU A 77 -5.43 -14.90 8.76
C GLU A 77 -6.29 -13.69 8.43
N ASN A 78 -6.19 -12.66 9.27
CA ASN A 78 -6.90 -11.42 9.04
C ASN A 78 -6.30 -10.76 7.79
N VAL A 79 -6.75 -11.24 6.61
CA VAL A 79 -6.32 -10.81 5.27
C VAL A 79 -6.35 -9.29 5.18
N GLU A 80 -7.30 -8.66 5.88
CA GLU A 80 -7.40 -7.22 6.00
C GLU A 80 -6.12 -6.58 6.55
N SER A 81 -5.58 -7.09 7.66
CA SER A 81 -4.38 -6.51 8.29
C SER A 81 -3.09 -6.77 7.51
N GLU A 82 -3.08 -7.77 6.62
CA GLU A 82 -1.91 -8.09 5.80
C GLU A 82 -1.76 -7.11 4.63
N TYR A 83 -2.88 -6.68 4.02
CA TYR A 83 -2.88 -5.83 2.82
C TYR A 83 -3.21 -4.37 3.10
N LEU A 84 -3.73 -4.04 4.27
CA LEU A 84 -3.94 -2.66 4.70
C LEU A 84 -2.58 -2.03 5.03
N ILE A 85 -2.11 -1.13 4.16
CA ILE A 85 -0.82 -0.45 4.32
C ILE A 85 -0.97 0.85 5.11
N ASP A 86 -1.96 1.66 4.73
CA ASP A 86 -2.20 2.95 5.35
C ASP A 86 -3.65 3.02 5.86
N GLU A 87 -3.79 3.42 7.12
CA GLU A 87 -5.07 3.85 7.65
C GLU A 87 -5.47 5.20 7.04
N ALA A 88 -6.76 5.47 7.02
CA ALA A 88 -7.29 6.67 6.43
C ALA A 88 -6.64 7.95 6.99
N GLY A 89 -6.08 8.78 6.12
CA GLY A 89 -5.45 10.06 6.47
C GLY A 89 -4.06 9.98 7.11
N ALA A 90 -3.46 8.79 7.22
CA ALA A 90 -2.15 8.60 7.86
C ALA A 90 -0.94 8.58 6.92
N GLY A 91 -1.15 8.75 5.62
CA GLY A 91 -0.11 8.62 4.58
C GLY A 91 0.53 9.94 4.13
N PRO A 92 1.30 9.88 3.03
CA PRO A 92 1.93 11.04 2.42
C PRO A 92 0.90 11.99 1.79
N THR A 93 1.32 13.22 1.50
CA THR A 93 0.48 14.29 0.93
C THR A 93 0.92 14.66 -0.49
N PHE A 94 0.11 15.44 -1.22
CA PHE A 94 0.50 15.96 -2.54
C PHE A 94 1.76 16.85 -2.50
N LYS A 95 2.15 17.37 -1.34
CA LYS A 95 3.42 18.11 -1.17
C LYS A 95 4.66 17.22 -1.21
N ASP A 96 4.45 15.91 -1.12
CA ASP A 96 5.49 14.89 -1.15
C ASP A 96 5.60 14.23 -2.53
N PHE A 97 4.87 14.76 -3.54
CA PHE A 97 4.94 14.35 -4.93
C PHE A 97 5.50 15.46 -5.80
N GLY A 98 6.66 15.23 -6.41
CA GLY A 98 7.31 16.17 -7.32
C GLY A 98 6.95 15.94 -8.77
N GLY A 99 6.73 17.02 -9.52
CA GLY A 99 6.45 16.97 -10.95
C GLY A 99 5.09 16.42 -11.35
N TYR A 100 4.92 16.14 -12.64
CA TYR A 100 3.72 15.55 -13.23
C TYR A 100 2.39 16.30 -12.93
N PRO A 101 2.31 17.62 -13.04
CA PRO A 101 1.12 18.39 -12.64
C PRO A 101 -0.15 17.93 -13.37
N HIS A 102 -0.06 17.53 -14.63
CA HIS A 102 -1.19 17.02 -15.40
C HIS A 102 -1.67 15.64 -14.92
N VAL A 103 -0.75 14.74 -14.53
CA VAL A 103 -1.07 13.43 -13.96
C VAL A 103 -1.77 13.61 -12.62
N VAL A 104 -1.22 14.46 -11.74
CA VAL A 104 -1.80 14.77 -10.43
C VAL A 104 -3.18 15.39 -10.58
N ALA A 105 -3.36 16.36 -11.50
CA ALA A 105 -4.66 16.98 -11.74
C ALA A 105 -5.69 15.95 -12.23
N ARG A 106 -5.30 15.06 -13.16
CA ARG A 106 -6.19 14.04 -13.68
C ARG A 106 -6.56 12.99 -12.62
N ALA A 107 -5.60 12.57 -11.82
CA ALA A 107 -5.83 11.65 -10.71
C ALA A 107 -6.79 12.24 -9.66
N LYS A 108 -6.63 13.51 -9.30
CA LYS A 108 -7.56 14.23 -8.43
C LYS A 108 -8.97 14.28 -9.01
N GLU A 109 -9.10 14.60 -10.29
CA GLU A 109 -10.40 14.66 -10.95
C GLU A 109 -11.12 13.32 -10.93
N LEU A 110 -10.44 12.23 -11.30
CA LEU A 110 -11.05 10.91 -11.43
C LEU A 110 -11.27 10.20 -10.09
N ILE A 111 -10.33 10.32 -9.16
CA ILE A 111 -10.29 9.48 -7.96
C ILE A 111 -10.72 10.25 -6.72
N GLU A 112 -10.08 11.38 -6.43
CA GLU A 112 -10.39 12.18 -5.24
C GLU A 112 -11.82 12.74 -5.32
N THR A 113 -12.24 13.25 -6.48
CA THR A 113 -13.62 13.74 -6.67
C THR A 113 -14.65 12.63 -6.49
N GLN A 114 -14.37 11.43 -7.01
CA GLN A 114 -15.23 10.26 -6.83
C GLN A 114 -15.33 9.89 -5.36
N LEU A 115 -14.22 9.79 -4.63
CA LEU A 115 -14.19 9.42 -3.22
C LEU A 115 -14.83 10.49 -2.31
N ALA A 116 -14.59 11.78 -2.61
CA ALA A 116 -15.06 12.87 -1.77
C ALA A 116 -16.51 13.29 -2.05
N ARG A 117 -16.99 13.14 -3.29
CA ARG A 117 -18.27 13.73 -3.77
C ARG A 117 -19.20 12.70 -4.43
N TRP A 118 -19.06 11.42 -4.12
CA TRP A 118 -19.84 10.35 -4.74
C TRP A 118 -21.36 10.59 -4.66
N GLU A 119 -21.88 11.09 -3.51
CA GLU A 119 -23.31 11.39 -3.35
C GLU A 119 -23.83 12.46 -4.34
N GLN A 120 -22.96 13.43 -4.68
CA GLN A 120 -23.30 14.46 -5.66
C GLN A 120 -23.32 13.89 -7.07
N LEU A 121 -22.36 13.00 -7.38
CA LEU A 121 -22.31 12.29 -8.65
C LEU A 121 -23.52 11.38 -8.83
N GLU A 122 -23.94 10.66 -7.79
CA GLU A 122 -25.12 9.82 -7.80
C GLU A 122 -26.40 10.65 -8.04
N LYS A 123 -26.54 11.80 -7.37
CA LYS A 123 -27.70 12.69 -7.54
C LYS A 123 -27.88 13.22 -8.96
N ILE A 124 -26.80 13.43 -9.70
CA ILE A 124 -26.85 13.83 -11.12
C ILE A 124 -26.93 12.62 -12.07
N GLY A 125 -26.97 11.39 -11.54
CA GLY A 125 -27.06 10.15 -12.33
C GLY A 125 -25.77 9.73 -13.01
N ALA A 126 -24.61 10.21 -12.53
CA ALA A 126 -23.31 9.81 -13.06
C ALA A 126 -23.02 8.34 -12.68
N ARG A 127 -22.41 7.61 -13.62
CA ARG A 127 -21.91 6.25 -13.31
C ARG A 127 -20.65 6.37 -12.48
N PRO A 128 -20.53 5.60 -11.37
CA PRO A 128 -19.32 5.62 -10.56
C PRO A 128 -18.13 5.04 -11.33
N ILE A 129 -16.97 5.65 -11.15
CA ILE A 129 -15.69 5.11 -11.63
C ILE A 129 -15.32 3.94 -10.73
N LYS A 130 -15.19 2.75 -11.31
CA LYS A 130 -14.83 1.54 -10.56
C LYS A 130 -13.33 1.28 -10.56
N GLY A 131 -12.66 1.58 -11.69
CA GLY A 131 -11.26 1.28 -11.86
C GLY A 131 -10.51 2.34 -12.67
N VAL A 132 -9.27 2.58 -12.26
CA VAL A 132 -8.31 3.46 -12.93
C VAL A 132 -7.01 2.73 -13.16
N LEU A 133 -6.50 2.76 -14.39
CA LEU A 133 -5.23 2.16 -14.75
C LEU A 133 -4.12 3.22 -14.73
N PHE A 134 -3.09 3.01 -13.93
CA PHE A 134 -1.85 3.79 -13.94
C PHE A 134 -0.84 3.08 -14.85
N ALA A 135 -0.61 3.65 -16.01
CA ALA A 135 0.23 3.07 -17.04
C ALA A 135 1.52 3.87 -17.23
N GLY A 136 2.62 3.22 -17.54
CA GLY A 136 3.84 3.93 -17.90
C GLY A 136 5.13 3.35 -17.33
N HIS A 137 6.23 4.07 -17.54
CA HIS A 137 7.57 3.60 -17.20
C HIS A 137 7.75 3.22 -15.73
N PRO A 138 8.59 2.21 -15.42
CA PRO A 138 8.92 1.89 -14.04
C PRO A 138 9.62 3.07 -13.34
N GLY A 139 9.39 3.20 -12.03
CA GLY A 139 10.03 4.26 -11.24
C GLY A 139 9.49 5.67 -11.47
N THR A 140 8.31 5.85 -12.09
CA THR A 140 7.67 7.15 -12.32
C THR A 140 6.77 7.61 -11.17
N GLY A 141 6.60 6.80 -10.11
CA GLY A 141 5.87 7.19 -8.91
C GLY A 141 4.39 6.75 -8.87
N LYS A 142 3.97 5.79 -9.69
CA LYS A 142 2.58 5.28 -9.74
C LYS A 142 2.05 4.86 -8.37
N THR A 143 2.76 3.99 -7.68
CA THR A 143 2.43 3.51 -6.34
C THR A 143 2.40 4.65 -5.31
N HIS A 144 3.35 5.58 -5.41
CA HIS A 144 3.44 6.73 -4.50
C HIS A 144 2.25 7.67 -4.67
N LEU A 145 1.84 7.98 -5.91
CA LEU A 145 0.66 8.81 -6.16
C LEU A 145 -0.64 8.16 -5.66
N ALA A 146 -0.78 6.84 -5.84
CA ALA A 146 -1.96 6.12 -5.32
C ALA A 146 -2.09 6.24 -3.80
N ARG A 147 -0.98 6.10 -3.06
CA ARG A 147 -0.96 6.30 -1.59
C ARG A 147 -1.29 7.72 -1.17
N ILE A 148 -0.77 8.72 -1.89
CA ILE A 148 -1.08 10.14 -1.63
C ILE A 148 -2.58 10.40 -1.81
N ILE A 149 -3.18 9.89 -2.88
CA ILE A 149 -4.61 10.07 -3.14
C ILE A 149 -5.44 9.42 -2.04
N ALA A 150 -5.08 8.23 -1.59
CA ALA A 150 -5.76 7.56 -0.49
C ALA A 150 -5.70 8.38 0.80
N SER A 151 -4.51 8.86 1.16
CA SER A 151 -4.31 9.69 2.35
C SER A 151 -5.10 11.00 2.29
N GLU A 152 -4.99 11.75 1.20
CA GLU A 152 -5.67 13.04 1.01
C GLU A 152 -7.20 12.89 0.90
N SER A 153 -7.69 11.75 0.41
CA SER A 153 -9.12 11.43 0.35
C SER A 153 -9.67 10.81 1.63
N ASN A 154 -8.84 10.65 2.64
CA ASN A 154 -9.18 9.93 3.88
C ASN A 154 -9.75 8.54 3.59
N ALA A 155 -9.13 7.79 2.68
CA ALA A 155 -9.50 6.44 2.29
C ALA A 155 -8.51 5.41 2.85
N GLN A 156 -9.00 4.22 3.21
CA GLN A 156 -8.14 3.09 3.53
C GLN A 156 -7.41 2.62 2.26
N PHE A 157 -6.13 2.26 2.40
CA PHE A 157 -5.29 1.86 1.28
C PHE A 157 -4.83 0.41 1.41
N TYR A 158 -5.40 -0.45 0.56
CA TYR A 158 -5.04 -1.86 0.46
C TYR A 158 -4.11 -2.03 -0.75
N ALA A 159 -2.88 -2.49 -0.52
CA ALA A 159 -1.94 -2.72 -1.61
C ALA A 159 -1.66 -4.20 -1.82
N ILE A 160 -1.75 -4.60 -3.07
CA ILE A 160 -1.61 -5.98 -3.53
C ILE A 160 -0.53 -5.98 -4.61
N SER A 161 0.56 -6.73 -4.38
CA SER A 161 1.60 -6.94 -5.37
C SER A 161 1.28 -8.16 -6.24
N GLY A 162 1.27 -7.98 -7.56
CA GLY A 162 0.99 -9.06 -8.50
C GLY A 162 1.90 -10.28 -8.34
N PRO A 163 3.24 -10.13 -8.29
CA PRO A 163 4.16 -11.24 -8.02
C PRO A 163 3.94 -11.95 -6.68
N GLU A 164 3.54 -11.21 -5.65
CA GLU A 164 3.28 -11.76 -4.32
C GLU A 164 2.05 -12.66 -4.30
N ILE A 165 1.01 -12.27 -5.01
CA ILE A 165 -0.20 -13.10 -5.18
C ILE A 165 0.15 -14.48 -5.72
N ILE A 166 0.94 -14.52 -6.80
CA ILE A 166 1.30 -15.78 -7.46
C ILE A 166 2.09 -16.69 -6.53
N SER A 167 2.99 -16.13 -5.72
CA SER A 167 3.88 -16.90 -4.86
C SER A 167 3.25 -17.35 -3.55
N LYS A 168 2.45 -16.49 -2.91
CA LYS A 168 1.91 -16.73 -1.56
C LYS A 168 0.50 -17.35 -1.53
N TRP A 169 -0.27 -17.23 -2.62
CA TRP A 169 -1.69 -17.60 -2.62
C TRP A 169 -1.96 -18.97 -3.26
N LEU A 170 -1.01 -19.89 -3.21
CA LEU A 170 -1.21 -21.26 -3.67
C LEU A 170 -2.32 -21.92 -2.83
N GLY A 171 -3.52 -22.08 -3.45
CA GLY A 171 -4.64 -22.84 -2.88
C GLY A 171 -5.93 -22.06 -2.62
N ASP A 172 -5.89 -20.77 -2.18
CA ASP A 172 -7.10 -19.96 -1.92
C ASP A 172 -6.99 -18.51 -2.39
N THR A 173 -6.51 -18.32 -3.59
CA THR A 173 -6.33 -17.03 -4.23
C THR A 173 -7.64 -16.24 -4.36
N GLU A 174 -8.70 -16.95 -4.76
CA GLU A 174 -10.01 -16.36 -5.03
C GLU A 174 -10.69 -15.89 -3.73
N GLY A 175 -10.57 -16.69 -2.67
CA GLY A 175 -11.13 -16.36 -1.37
C GLY A 175 -10.45 -15.17 -0.71
N LYS A 176 -9.12 -15.07 -0.79
CA LYS A 176 -8.36 -13.94 -0.27
C LYS A 176 -8.70 -12.65 -1.00
N LEU A 177 -8.77 -12.67 -2.34
CA LEU A 177 -9.16 -11.52 -3.12
C LEU A 177 -10.56 -11.01 -2.73
N ARG A 178 -11.53 -11.92 -2.57
CA ARG A 178 -12.87 -11.57 -2.12
C ARG A 178 -12.86 -10.91 -0.74
N LYS A 179 -12.10 -11.45 0.22
CA LYS A 179 -11.98 -10.88 1.56
C LYS A 179 -11.43 -9.45 1.54
N ILE A 180 -10.45 -9.15 0.67
CA ILE A 180 -9.92 -7.77 0.53
C ILE A 180 -11.00 -6.83 -0.01
N PHE A 181 -11.76 -7.25 -1.02
CA PHE A 181 -12.87 -6.45 -1.55
C PHE A 181 -13.96 -6.24 -0.52
N ASP A 182 -14.28 -7.25 0.28
CA ASP A 182 -15.26 -7.17 1.37
C ASP A 182 -14.77 -6.25 2.49
N ALA A 183 -13.49 -6.32 2.87
CA ALA A 183 -12.87 -5.43 3.86
C ALA A 183 -12.90 -3.97 3.37
N ALA A 184 -12.46 -3.72 2.14
CA ALA A 184 -12.51 -2.39 1.53
C ALA A 184 -13.95 -1.83 1.48
N ALA A 185 -14.92 -2.69 1.15
CA ALA A 185 -16.33 -2.32 1.13
C ALA A 185 -16.91 -2.02 2.51
N ASN A 186 -16.35 -2.57 3.58
CA ASN A 186 -16.77 -2.37 4.96
C ASN A 186 -15.84 -1.44 5.75
N SER A 187 -15.01 -0.65 5.04
CA SER A 187 -14.12 0.34 5.65
C SER A 187 -14.89 1.31 6.57
N ASP A 188 -14.31 1.64 7.73
CA ASP A 188 -14.97 2.41 8.80
C ASP A 188 -15.54 3.76 8.34
N ASN A 189 -14.86 4.43 7.41
CA ASN A 189 -15.28 5.70 6.84
C ASN A 189 -15.97 5.57 5.47
N GLY A 190 -16.24 4.35 5.02
CA GLY A 190 -16.89 4.05 3.74
C GLY A 190 -16.06 4.40 2.51
N ARG A 191 -14.75 4.64 2.64
CA ARG A 191 -13.85 4.99 1.54
C ARG A 191 -12.63 4.10 1.53
N ALA A 192 -12.35 3.45 0.40
CA ALA A 192 -11.17 2.61 0.25
C ALA A 192 -10.61 2.66 -1.18
N ILE A 193 -9.31 2.47 -1.28
CA ILE A 193 -8.59 2.22 -2.52
C ILE A 193 -7.98 0.82 -2.43
N ILE A 194 -8.28 -0.02 -3.41
CA ILE A 194 -7.59 -1.29 -3.63
C ILE A 194 -6.58 -1.05 -4.75
N PHE A 195 -5.30 -1.16 -4.43
CA PHE A 195 -4.21 -0.91 -5.37
C PHE A 195 -3.53 -2.21 -5.77
N PHE A 196 -3.52 -2.51 -7.07
CA PHE A 196 -2.77 -3.62 -7.64
C PHE A 196 -1.48 -3.09 -8.26
N ASP A 197 -0.34 -3.41 -7.67
CA ASP A 197 0.95 -3.10 -8.27
C ASP A 197 1.41 -4.24 -9.20
N GLU A 198 2.02 -3.87 -10.33
CA GLU A 198 2.50 -4.82 -11.35
C GLU A 198 1.42 -5.83 -11.78
N ILE A 199 0.21 -5.30 -12.11
CA ILE A 199 -0.92 -6.15 -12.50
C ILE A 199 -0.63 -6.99 -13.75
N ASP A 200 0.29 -6.56 -14.61
CA ASP A 200 0.75 -7.31 -15.78
C ASP A 200 1.33 -8.68 -15.40
N SER A 201 1.92 -8.84 -14.23
CA SER A 201 2.44 -10.13 -13.76
C SER A 201 1.37 -11.21 -13.62
N ILE A 202 0.11 -10.83 -13.35
CA ILE A 202 -1.03 -11.73 -13.16
C ILE A 202 -2.01 -11.69 -14.33
N ALA A 203 -2.04 -10.61 -15.08
CA ALA A 203 -3.09 -10.30 -16.06
C ALA A 203 -2.54 -10.14 -17.49
N GLU A 204 -1.47 -10.83 -17.83
CA GLU A 204 -0.92 -10.86 -19.17
C GLU A 204 -1.84 -11.58 -20.17
N LYS A 205 -1.89 -11.08 -21.41
CA LYS A 205 -2.61 -11.72 -22.53
C LYS A 205 -2.30 -13.21 -22.60
N ARG A 206 -3.30 -13.99 -22.92
CA ARG A 206 -3.24 -15.46 -22.97
C ARG A 206 -2.09 -15.93 -23.87
N SER A 207 -0.96 -16.28 -23.28
CA SER A 207 0.04 -17.14 -23.87
C SER A 207 -0.29 -18.60 -23.52
N SER A 208 0.16 -19.55 -24.35
CA SER A 208 -0.03 -20.99 -24.13
C SER A 208 0.45 -21.47 -22.77
N ASP A 209 1.39 -20.73 -22.16
CA ASP A 209 2.09 -21.07 -20.92
C ASP A 209 1.58 -20.30 -19.67
N SER A 210 0.51 -19.48 -19.80
CA SER A 210 -0.05 -18.78 -18.64
C SER A 210 -0.63 -19.76 -17.62
N HIS A 211 -0.13 -19.71 -16.38
CA HIS A 211 -0.58 -20.57 -15.30
C HIS A 211 -2.09 -20.47 -15.09
N GLU A 212 -2.77 -21.62 -14.89
CA GLU A 212 -4.22 -21.66 -14.63
C GLU A 212 -4.62 -20.77 -13.44
N ALA A 213 -3.75 -20.64 -12.44
CA ALA A 213 -3.97 -19.80 -11.27
C ALA A 213 -4.14 -18.32 -11.65
N SER A 214 -3.32 -17.79 -12.56
CA SER A 214 -3.43 -16.39 -13.03
C SER A 214 -4.76 -16.17 -13.78
N LYS A 215 -5.19 -17.13 -14.59
CA LYS A 215 -6.47 -17.04 -15.31
C LYS A 215 -7.66 -17.01 -14.36
N ARG A 216 -7.65 -17.82 -13.31
CA ARG A 216 -8.70 -17.84 -12.28
C ARG A 216 -8.72 -16.53 -11.51
N LEU A 217 -7.54 -16.00 -11.14
CA LEU A 217 -7.41 -14.74 -10.44
C LEU A 217 -7.97 -13.56 -11.26
N VAL A 218 -7.61 -13.47 -12.55
CA VAL A 218 -8.17 -12.45 -13.45
C VAL A 218 -9.67 -12.60 -13.59
N ALA A 219 -10.18 -13.81 -13.76
CA ALA A 219 -11.63 -14.06 -13.85
C ALA A 219 -12.34 -13.63 -12.56
N GLN A 220 -11.75 -13.92 -11.40
CA GLN A 220 -12.29 -13.49 -10.11
C GLN A 220 -12.26 -11.97 -9.95
N LEU A 221 -11.16 -11.31 -10.32
CA LEU A 221 -11.04 -9.86 -10.29
C LEU A 221 -12.13 -9.21 -11.17
N LEU A 222 -12.31 -9.71 -12.40
CA LEU A 222 -13.35 -9.24 -13.30
C LEU A 222 -14.75 -9.41 -12.69
N THR A 223 -15.02 -10.56 -12.08
CA THR A 223 -16.29 -10.85 -11.40
C THR A 223 -16.54 -9.91 -10.23
N LEU A 224 -15.52 -9.63 -9.43
CA LEU A 224 -15.61 -8.71 -8.30
C LEU A 224 -15.84 -7.27 -8.78
N MET A 225 -15.11 -6.81 -9.81
CA MET A 225 -15.32 -5.47 -10.37
C MET A 225 -16.71 -5.32 -11.01
N ASP A 226 -17.22 -6.34 -11.71
CA ASP A 226 -18.55 -6.30 -12.33
C ASP A 226 -19.67 -6.34 -11.26
N GLY A 227 -19.49 -7.18 -10.23
CA GLY A 227 -20.44 -7.35 -9.12
C GLY A 227 -20.37 -6.28 -8.04
N PHE A 228 -19.41 -5.36 -8.15
CA PHE A 228 -19.22 -4.28 -7.19
C PHE A 228 -20.29 -3.20 -7.41
N ASP A 229 -21.44 -3.43 -6.81
CA ASP A 229 -22.54 -2.45 -6.80
C ASP A 229 -22.24 -1.45 -5.68
N ASN A 230 -21.75 -0.27 -6.05
CA ASN A 230 -21.34 0.82 -5.16
C ASN A 230 -22.51 1.45 -4.37
N LYS A 231 -23.56 0.70 -4.01
CA LYS A 231 -24.68 1.19 -3.23
C LYS A 231 -24.21 1.61 -1.83
N GLY A 232 -23.79 2.87 -1.75
CA GLY A 232 -23.36 3.50 -0.49
C GLY A 232 -21.92 3.21 -0.08
N LYS A 233 -21.09 2.63 -0.95
CA LYS A 233 -19.68 2.27 -0.65
C LYS A 233 -18.76 2.89 -1.69
N ASN A 234 -17.79 3.65 -1.23
CA ASN A 234 -16.84 4.38 -2.08
C ASN A 234 -15.52 3.63 -2.20
N VAL A 235 -15.50 2.58 -3.01
CA VAL A 235 -14.28 1.82 -3.30
C VAL A 235 -13.86 2.03 -4.73
N ILE A 236 -12.60 2.36 -4.94
CA ILE A 236 -11.97 2.48 -6.26
C ILE A 236 -10.85 1.47 -6.34
N VAL A 237 -10.78 0.75 -7.45
CA VAL A 237 -9.66 -0.14 -7.77
C VAL A 237 -8.67 0.62 -8.65
N ILE A 238 -7.42 0.70 -8.23
CA ILE A 238 -6.34 1.26 -9.04
C ILE A 238 -5.39 0.12 -9.42
N ALA A 239 -5.05 -0.01 -10.67
CA ALA A 239 -4.03 -0.95 -11.10
C ALA A 239 -2.84 -0.20 -11.71
N ALA A 240 -1.62 -0.59 -11.37
CA ALA A 240 -0.40 -0.08 -11.97
C ALA A 240 0.24 -1.14 -12.87
N THR A 241 0.68 -0.71 -14.05
CA THR A 241 1.42 -1.55 -14.98
C THR A 241 2.52 -0.77 -15.70
N ASN A 242 3.58 -1.49 -16.04
CA ASN A 242 4.63 -0.99 -16.92
C ASN A 242 4.42 -1.43 -18.38
N ARG A 243 3.44 -2.32 -18.64
CA ARG A 243 3.23 -3.01 -19.93
C ARG A 243 1.75 -3.09 -20.28
N VAL A 244 1.15 -1.95 -20.61
CA VAL A 244 -0.30 -1.87 -20.97
C VAL A 244 -0.65 -2.78 -22.14
N ASP A 245 0.24 -2.86 -23.14
CA ASP A 245 0.08 -3.65 -24.36
C ASP A 245 -0.05 -5.17 -24.10
N THR A 246 0.46 -5.64 -22.96
CA THR A 246 0.39 -7.06 -22.58
C THR A 246 -0.83 -7.43 -21.75
N LEU A 247 -1.59 -6.46 -21.26
CA LEU A 247 -2.75 -6.72 -20.40
C LEU A 247 -3.89 -7.44 -21.14
N GLU A 248 -4.58 -8.33 -20.45
CA GLU A 248 -5.82 -8.98 -20.92
C GLU A 248 -6.86 -7.90 -21.29
N PRO A 249 -7.33 -7.84 -22.57
CA PRO A 249 -8.23 -6.79 -23.03
C PRO A 249 -9.56 -6.72 -22.26
N ALA A 250 -9.94 -7.79 -21.57
CA ALA A 250 -11.13 -7.81 -20.74
C ALA A 250 -11.05 -6.85 -19.54
N LEU A 251 -9.85 -6.53 -19.05
CA LEU A 251 -9.64 -5.62 -17.93
C LEU A 251 -9.92 -4.15 -18.28
N THR A 252 -9.66 -3.74 -19.51
CA THR A 252 -9.79 -2.34 -19.96
C THR A 252 -11.16 -2.04 -20.60
N ARG A 253 -12.13 -2.98 -20.48
CA ARG A 253 -13.49 -2.74 -20.97
C ARG A 253 -14.24 -1.77 -20.08
N PRO A 254 -15.21 -0.98 -20.63
CA PRO A 254 -16.05 -0.09 -19.86
C PRO A 254 -16.69 -0.74 -18.63
N GLY A 255 -16.62 -0.06 -17.49
CA GLY A 255 -17.08 -0.56 -16.19
C GLY A 255 -16.04 -1.31 -15.36
N ARG A 256 -14.78 -1.35 -15.86
CA ARG A 256 -13.62 -1.95 -15.17
C ARG A 256 -12.51 -0.91 -15.08
N PHE A 257 -11.31 -1.16 -15.65
CA PHE A 257 -10.26 -0.14 -15.79
C PHE A 257 -10.48 0.65 -17.07
N ASP A 258 -11.53 1.43 -17.12
CA ASP A 258 -11.94 2.20 -18.30
C ASP A 258 -11.33 3.63 -18.34
N TRP A 259 -10.62 4.01 -17.30
CA TRP A 259 -9.85 5.24 -17.23
C TRP A 259 -8.38 4.94 -17.09
N GLU A 260 -7.58 5.54 -17.97
CA GLU A 260 -6.12 5.39 -17.97
C GLU A 260 -5.46 6.73 -17.65
N ILE A 261 -4.43 6.68 -16.79
CA ILE A 261 -3.54 7.79 -16.49
C ILE A 261 -2.12 7.36 -16.87
N GLU A 262 -1.57 8.03 -17.89
CA GLU A 262 -0.25 7.72 -18.40
C GLU A 262 0.86 8.47 -17.64
N PHE A 263 1.86 7.73 -17.18
CA PHE A 263 3.07 8.21 -16.54
C PHE A 263 4.23 8.09 -17.51
N GLY A 264 4.44 9.13 -18.32
CA GLY A 264 5.63 9.26 -19.17
C GLY A 264 6.90 9.45 -18.35
N LEU A 265 8.05 9.47 -19.00
CA LEU A 265 9.27 9.95 -18.36
C LEU A 265 9.14 11.43 -17.99
N PRO A 266 9.74 11.89 -16.88
CA PRO A 266 9.58 13.26 -16.42
C PRO A 266 10.23 14.27 -17.38
N THR A 267 9.50 15.35 -17.65
CA THR A 267 10.04 16.52 -18.37
C THR A 267 11.13 17.19 -17.57
N ARG A 268 11.86 18.13 -18.15
CA ARG A 268 12.87 18.95 -17.44
C ARG A 268 12.29 19.59 -16.17
N SER A 269 11.10 20.19 -16.28
CA SER A 269 10.43 20.82 -15.14
C SER A 269 10.05 19.81 -14.07
N ASP A 270 9.51 18.65 -14.49
CA ASP A 270 9.16 17.57 -13.55
C ASP A 270 10.41 17.06 -12.82
N ARG A 271 11.54 16.90 -13.52
CA ARG A 271 12.79 16.44 -12.91
C ARG A 271 13.28 17.41 -11.82
N TYR A 272 13.23 18.72 -12.10
CA TYR A 272 13.56 19.74 -11.08
C TYR A 272 12.65 19.62 -9.86
N ASP A 273 11.33 19.52 -10.06
CA ASP A 273 10.37 19.40 -8.96
C ASP A 273 10.56 18.10 -8.18
N ILE A 274 10.84 16.97 -8.86
CA ILE A 274 11.15 15.69 -8.22
C ILE A 274 12.39 15.82 -7.34
N LEU A 275 13.49 16.39 -7.86
CA LEU A 275 14.70 16.60 -7.09
C LEU A 275 14.45 17.48 -5.87
N LYS A 276 13.72 18.58 -6.03
CA LYS A 276 13.37 19.50 -4.96
C LYS A 276 12.54 18.83 -3.85
N VAL A 277 11.53 18.07 -4.23
CA VAL A 277 10.66 17.38 -3.27
C VAL A 277 11.39 16.24 -2.58
N ALA A 278 12.20 15.46 -3.29
CA ALA A 278 12.94 14.34 -2.72
C ALA A 278 13.99 14.78 -1.67
N GLY A 279 14.57 15.97 -1.84
CA GLY A 279 15.52 16.56 -0.87
C GLY A 279 14.87 17.19 0.36
N LYS A 280 13.55 17.41 0.38
CA LYS A 280 12.82 18.18 1.39
C LYS A 280 13.07 17.76 2.85
N HIS A 281 13.29 16.46 3.09
CA HIS A 281 13.49 15.92 4.44
C HIS A 281 14.96 15.79 4.84
N LEU A 282 15.87 16.12 3.92
CA LEU A 282 17.31 16.10 4.18
C LEU A 282 17.79 17.45 4.70
N LYS A 283 18.86 17.45 5.47
CA LYS A 283 19.62 18.66 5.76
C LYS A 283 20.54 18.93 4.57
N ILE A 284 20.26 19.99 3.84
CA ILE A 284 20.97 20.35 2.62
C ILE A 284 21.57 21.75 2.75
N ALA A 285 22.77 21.93 2.22
CA ALA A 285 23.41 23.23 2.10
C ALA A 285 22.61 24.13 1.13
N PRO A 286 22.66 25.46 1.28
CA PRO A 286 22.09 26.36 0.28
C PRO A 286 22.80 26.18 -1.08
N ASP A 287 22.12 26.54 -2.17
CA ASP A 287 22.68 26.63 -3.52
C ASP A 287 23.13 25.28 -4.17
N LEU A 288 22.37 24.24 -3.97
CA LEU A 288 22.59 23.01 -4.75
C LEU A 288 22.21 23.19 -6.22
N PRO A 289 22.98 22.62 -7.19
CA PRO A 289 22.75 22.78 -8.63
C PRO A 289 21.62 21.89 -9.14
N LEU A 290 20.39 22.03 -8.58
CA LEU A 290 19.23 21.20 -8.94
C LEU A 290 18.80 21.43 -10.40
N GLU A 291 18.90 22.66 -10.90
CA GLU A 291 18.55 22.99 -12.27
C GLU A 291 19.49 22.33 -13.27
N ASP A 292 20.81 22.44 -13.02
CA ASP A 292 21.83 21.86 -13.88
C ASP A 292 21.69 20.32 -13.94
N VAL A 293 21.43 19.68 -12.78
CA VAL A 293 21.21 18.25 -12.74
C VAL A 293 19.89 17.88 -13.43
N ALA A 294 18.84 18.71 -13.32
CA ALA A 294 17.61 18.49 -14.06
C ALA A 294 17.81 18.59 -15.59
N ASP A 295 18.70 19.49 -16.04
CA ASP A 295 19.05 19.57 -17.46
C ASP A 295 19.81 18.33 -17.97
N LEU A 296 20.74 17.83 -17.18
CA LEU A 296 21.62 16.71 -17.51
C LEU A 296 20.97 15.31 -17.37
N THR A 297 19.79 15.23 -16.79
CA THR A 297 19.10 13.96 -16.48
C THR A 297 17.94 13.64 -17.43
N GLU A 298 18.03 14.04 -18.70
CA GLU A 298 17.05 13.65 -19.71
C GLU A 298 16.93 12.12 -19.80
N GLY A 299 15.68 11.64 -19.85
CA GLY A 299 15.37 10.20 -19.89
C GLY A 299 15.50 9.46 -18.57
N TRP A 300 15.74 10.16 -17.43
CA TRP A 300 15.76 9.56 -16.12
C TRP A 300 14.34 9.43 -15.52
N SER A 301 14.08 8.32 -14.83
CA SER A 301 12.86 8.14 -14.04
C SER A 301 12.93 8.91 -12.73
N ALA A 302 11.78 9.10 -12.08
CA ALA A 302 11.71 9.72 -10.75
C ALA A 302 12.51 8.94 -9.69
N ALA A 303 12.53 7.61 -9.78
CA ALA A 303 13.30 6.77 -8.88
C ALA A 303 14.81 6.99 -9.03
N GLU A 304 15.32 7.11 -10.26
CA GLU A 304 16.75 7.40 -10.50
C GLU A 304 17.13 8.77 -9.95
N LEU A 305 16.28 9.78 -10.14
CA LEU A 305 16.50 11.12 -9.61
C LEU A 305 16.52 11.12 -8.08
N THR A 306 15.59 10.44 -7.46
CA THR A 306 15.51 10.32 -5.98
C THR A 306 16.75 9.59 -5.43
N PHE A 307 17.29 8.63 -6.17
CA PHE A 307 18.46 7.88 -5.76
C PHE A 307 19.73 8.75 -5.64
N ILE A 308 19.82 9.89 -6.38
CA ILE A 308 20.90 10.86 -6.23
C ILE A 308 21.01 11.33 -4.77
N TRP A 309 19.88 11.60 -4.11
CA TRP A 309 19.87 12.05 -2.71
C TRP A 309 20.37 11.01 -1.74
N THR A 310 20.03 9.74 -1.99
CA THR A 310 20.53 8.62 -1.16
C THR A 310 22.06 8.52 -1.27
N GLU A 311 22.60 8.58 -2.47
CA GLU A 311 24.04 8.53 -2.71
C GLU A 311 24.74 9.77 -2.14
N ALA A 312 24.17 10.97 -2.32
CA ALA A 312 24.71 12.22 -1.78
C ALA A 312 24.76 12.21 -0.25
N ALA A 313 23.72 11.69 0.40
CA ALA A 313 23.70 11.54 1.85
C ALA A 313 24.78 10.56 2.35
N LEU A 314 25.02 9.47 1.62
CA LEU A 314 26.10 8.51 1.94
C LEU A 314 27.48 9.16 1.83
N LEU A 315 27.70 9.99 0.80
CA LEU A 315 28.96 10.74 0.62
C LEU A 315 29.17 11.73 1.75
N ALA A 316 28.15 12.55 2.06
CA ALA A 316 28.22 13.54 3.16
C ALA A 316 28.56 12.87 4.50
N VAL A 317 27.94 11.74 4.82
CA VAL A 317 28.23 10.98 6.05
C VAL A 317 29.63 10.38 6.01
N GLY A 318 30.08 9.88 4.86
CA GLY A 318 31.44 9.35 4.67
C GLY A 318 32.51 10.38 4.99
N ASP A 319 32.26 11.65 4.64
CA ASP A 319 33.14 12.79 4.92
C ASP A 319 32.85 13.45 6.29
N SER A 320 32.06 12.79 7.14
CA SER A 320 31.68 13.28 8.49
C SER A 320 30.91 14.63 8.46
N ARG A 321 30.23 14.96 7.38
CA ARG A 321 29.38 16.14 7.27
C ARG A 321 28.01 15.92 7.91
N LYS A 322 27.37 16.99 8.34
CA LYS A 322 26.05 16.99 8.97
C LYS A 322 24.91 17.37 8.02
N GLU A 323 25.27 17.76 6.80
CA GLU A 323 24.36 18.17 5.73
C GLU A 323 24.95 17.78 4.37
N VAL A 324 24.10 17.64 3.38
CA VAL A 324 24.51 17.36 2.00
C VAL A 324 24.98 18.64 1.35
N ALA A 325 26.27 18.70 0.97
CA ALA A 325 26.86 19.82 0.26
C ALA A 325 26.68 19.69 -1.27
N ALA A 326 26.92 20.78 -2.01
CA ALA A 326 26.83 20.77 -3.46
C ALA A 326 27.77 19.75 -4.10
N GLU A 327 28.98 19.60 -3.55
CA GLU A 327 29.97 18.62 -4.02
C GLU A 327 29.48 17.16 -3.84
N ASP A 328 28.80 16.84 -2.71
CA ASP A 328 28.22 15.52 -2.48
C ASP A 328 27.14 15.21 -3.52
N PHE A 329 26.30 16.21 -3.80
CA PHE A 329 25.19 16.07 -4.74
C PHE A 329 25.69 15.90 -6.19
N VAL A 330 26.69 16.68 -6.62
CA VAL A 330 27.31 16.54 -7.93
C VAL A 330 28.03 15.20 -8.06
N GLN A 331 28.82 14.82 -7.08
CA GLN A 331 29.54 13.54 -7.10
C GLN A 331 28.56 12.34 -7.12
N ALA A 332 27.44 12.44 -6.39
CA ALA A 332 26.38 11.43 -6.42
C ALA A 332 25.76 11.32 -7.81
N PHE A 333 25.42 12.45 -8.44
CA PHE A 333 24.94 12.48 -9.81
C PHE A 333 25.93 11.82 -10.77
N GLU A 334 27.21 12.18 -10.72
CA GLU A 334 28.26 11.59 -11.57
C GLU A 334 28.34 10.07 -11.40
N ARG A 335 28.37 9.58 -10.14
CA ARG A 335 28.41 8.14 -9.86
C ARG A 335 27.21 7.40 -10.41
N ILE A 336 26.01 7.97 -10.31
CA ILE A 336 24.80 7.34 -10.81
C ILE A 336 24.74 7.40 -12.34
N SER A 337 25.23 8.48 -12.96
CA SER A 337 25.31 8.64 -14.42
C SER A 337 26.17 7.56 -15.09
N LEU A 338 27.19 7.09 -14.38
CA LEU A 338 28.11 6.04 -14.87
C LEU A 338 27.53 4.63 -14.74
N ARG A 339 26.41 4.45 -14.02
CA ARG A 339 25.78 3.12 -13.91
C ARG A 339 25.21 2.69 -15.25
N PRO A 340 25.42 1.43 -15.67
CA PRO A 340 24.82 0.94 -16.89
C PRO A 340 23.31 1.00 -16.78
N ARG A 341 22.69 1.88 -17.54
CA ARG A 341 21.23 1.92 -17.64
C ARG A 341 20.79 0.69 -18.43
N ARG A 342 19.92 -0.11 -17.86
CA ARG A 342 19.18 -1.08 -18.65
C ARG A 342 18.30 -0.25 -19.60
N SER A 343 18.78 -0.04 -20.82
CA SER A 343 18.00 0.61 -21.86
C SER A 343 16.69 -0.15 -22.05
N ILE A 344 15.59 0.45 -21.64
CA ILE A 344 14.24 0.03 -22.03
C ILE A 344 13.98 0.57 -23.45
N VAL A 345 15.00 0.51 -24.29
CA VAL A 345 14.91 0.80 -25.72
C VAL A 345 15.29 -0.50 -26.41
N ALA A 346 14.32 -1.31 -26.70
CA ALA A 346 14.27 -2.17 -27.86
C ALA A 346 13.15 -3.20 -27.69
N GLU A 347 11.95 -2.83 -28.07
CA GLU A 347 11.00 -3.76 -28.69
C GLU A 347 9.88 -2.96 -29.38
N VAL A 348 10.29 -1.90 -30.08
CA VAL A 348 9.44 -1.29 -31.10
C VAL A 348 10.28 -1.24 -32.38
N ALA A 349 10.49 -2.40 -33.00
CA ALA A 349 10.83 -2.56 -34.39
C ALA A 349 10.78 -4.06 -34.71
N VAL A 350 9.69 -4.57 -35.18
CA VAL A 350 9.41 -5.29 -36.41
C VAL A 350 7.95 -5.74 -36.41
#